data_2c225fb8273a5d88a40f4806adf6759a
#
_entry.id   2c225fb8273a5d88a40f4806adf6759a
#
_cell.length_a   1.000
_cell.length_b   1.000
_cell.length_c   1.000
_cell.angle_alpha   90.00
_cell.angle_beta   90.00
_cell.angle_gamma   90.00
#
_symmetry.space_group_name_H-M   'P 1'
#
loop_
_entity.id
_entity.type
_entity.pdbx_description
1 polymer ?
#
loop_
_entity_poly.entity_id
_entity_poly.type
_entity_poly.pdbx_seq_one_letter_code
_entity_poly.pdbx_strand_id
1 'polypeptide(L)'
;MNKFNFSFAIHFSFLLGISILNTSAVSAQLKIYVNTDLEGISGVFNFTQTREKGSPENLQACEYFMGDLEAVIQGLRDGGATEVVVLDGHGNQAVVPHLMTPGATYITGRPRSGAGNLTLLDSSFAAMVMIGFHAMNGTPDGVLCHTQSSKTENRYWYNDVESGELVQNAVIADYYGVPLVMVTGDDATCREAHRFFGDRIVTVSTKRGLAREAAQLYPFAETRKALYEGAKRAVSVISECKPYTLKFPVKAKKEQLVQESDSKEPRLVTKEKIISHPLQILDL
;
A
#
# COMPACT_ATOMS: atom_id res chain seq x y z
N MET A 1 -69.90 -62.33 38.92
CA MET A 1 -68.42 -62.49 38.89
C MET A 1 -67.95 -61.68 37.73
N ASN A 2 -67.61 -60.41 37.98
CA ASN A 2 -67.08 -59.49 36.94
C ASN A 2 -65.57 -59.32 37.12
N LYS A 3 -64.83 -59.65 36.08
CA LYS A 3 -63.36 -59.39 35.99
C LYS A 3 -63.12 -58.02 35.36
N PHE A 4 -62.56 -57.11 36.15
CA PHE A 4 -62.02 -55.83 35.63
C PHE A 4 -60.60 -56.05 35.10
N ASN A 5 -60.39 -55.75 33.82
CA ASN A 5 -59.05 -55.67 33.23
C ASN A 5 -58.62 -54.22 33.25
N PHE A 6 -57.52 -53.90 33.99
CA PHE A 6 -56.83 -52.63 33.95
C PHE A 6 -55.69 -52.71 32.90
N SER A 7 -55.83 -51.92 31.85
CA SER A 7 -54.71 -51.72 30.84
C SER A 7 -53.93 -50.50 31.20
N PHE A 8 -52.65 -50.71 31.51
CA PHE A 8 -51.67 -49.60 31.75
C PHE A 8 -51.06 -49.21 30.43
N ALA A 9 -51.35 -47.97 29.91
CA ALA A 9 -50.68 -47.40 28.77
C ALA A 9 -49.49 -46.61 29.26
N ILE A 10 -48.27 -47.06 28.95
CA ILE A 10 -46.98 -46.34 29.19
C ILE A 10 -46.79 -45.40 28.04
N HIS A 11 -46.84 -44.05 28.28
CA HIS A 11 -46.44 -43.03 27.32
C HIS A 11 -44.93 -42.79 27.43
N PHE A 12 -44.23 -43.18 26.41
CA PHE A 12 -42.78 -42.84 26.22
C PHE A 12 -42.73 -41.50 25.53
N SER A 13 -42.42 -40.40 26.28
CA SER A 13 -42.14 -39.10 25.73
C SER A 13 -40.68 -39.07 25.27
N PHE A 14 -40.46 -39.05 23.95
CA PHE A 14 -39.16 -38.86 23.35
C PHE A 14 -38.83 -37.36 23.35
N LEU A 15 -38.00 -36.91 24.27
CA LEU A 15 -37.42 -35.57 24.27
C LEU A 15 -36.29 -35.53 23.22
N LEU A 16 -36.58 -34.95 22.06
CA LEU A 16 -35.58 -34.68 21.03
C LEU A 16 -34.75 -33.45 21.47
N GLY A 17 -33.61 -33.70 22.07
CA GLY A 17 -32.64 -32.63 22.39
C GLY A 17 -32.02 -32.07 21.12
N ILE A 18 -32.45 -30.88 20.69
CA ILE A 18 -31.77 -30.11 19.61
C ILE A 18 -30.51 -29.50 20.21
N SER A 19 -29.36 -30.14 20.00
CA SER A 19 -28.05 -29.52 20.28
C SER A 19 -27.78 -28.44 19.21
N ILE A 20 -28.00 -27.21 19.59
CA ILE A 20 -27.52 -26.05 18.78
C ILE A 20 -26.01 -26.04 18.89
N LEU A 21 -25.33 -26.57 17.87
CA LEU A 21 -23.91 -26.37 17.67
C LEU A 21 -23.69 -24.88 17.34
N ASN A 22 -23.34 -24.10 18.35
CA ASN A 22 -22.76 -22.77 18.15
C ASN A 22 -21.40 -22.95 17.48
N THR A 23 -21.37 -23.01 16.15
CA THR A 23 -20.13 -22.79 15.38
C THR A 23 -19.80 -21.32 15.50
N SER A 24 -18.95 -20.98 16.47
CA SER A 24 -18.25 -19.71 16.46
C SER A 24 -17.46 -19.69 15.16
N ALA A 25 -17.94 -18.94 14.16
CA ALA A 25 -17.17 -18.67 12.97
C ALA A 25 -15.90 -17.96 13.46
N VAL A 26 -14.76 -18.64 13.39
CA VAL A 26 -13.45 -17.99 13.57
C VAL A 26 -13.40 -16.97 12.43
N SER A 27 -13.57 -15.70 12.75
CA SER A 27 -13.38 -14.63 11.79
C SER A 27 -11.96 -14.79 11.23
N ALA A 28 -11.85 -15.04 9.93
CA ALA A 28 -10.56 -15.15 9.29
C ALA A 28 -9.76 -13.88 9.59
N GLN A 29 -8.54 -14.04 10.06
CA GLN A 29 -7.67 -12.90 10.38
C GLN A 29 -7.35 -12.15 9.10
N LEU A 30 -7.86 -10.92 8.97
CA LEU A 30 -7.66 -10.08 7.79
C LEU A 30 -6.58 -9.05 8.09
N LYS A 31 -5.34 -9.43 7.81
CA LYS A 31 -4.15 -8.63 8.07
C LYS A 31 -3.78 -7.83 6.83
N ILE A 32 -3.68 -6.52 6.94
CA ILE A 32 -3.39 -5.60 5.83
C ILE A 32 -2.04 -4.92 6.06
N TYR A 33 -1.19 -4.96 5.04
CA TYR A 33 0.08 -4.23 5.01
C TYR A 33 -0.11 -2.88 4.32
N VAL A 34 0.25 -1.79 4.99
CA VAL A 34 0.19 -0.44 4.47
C VAL A 34 1.61 0.06 4.26
N ASN A 35 2.04 0.12 3.00
CA ASN A 35 3.30 0.76 2.61
C ASN A 35 3.04 2.23 2.31
N THR A 36 3.87 3.14 2.84
CA THR A 36 3.62 4.58 2.76
C THR A 36 4.75 5.33 2.08
N ASP A 37 4.38 6.43 1.45
CA ASP A 37 5.28 7.45 0.93
C ASP A 37 4.72 8.85 1.26
N LEU A 38 5.49 9.92 0.99
CA LEU A 38 5.10 11.28 1.41
C LEU A 38 4.64 12.16 0.23
N GLU A 39 5.17 11.94 -0.95
CA GLU A 39 4.97 12.76 -2.14
C GLU A 39 3.51 12.86 -2.59
N GLY A 40 2.79 11.75 -2.49
CA GLY A 40 1.39 11.65 -2.90
C GLY A 40 0.37 12.02 -1.84
N ILE A 41 0.79 12.50 -0.66
CA ILE A 41 -0.10 12.90 0.43
C ILE A 41 -0.82 14.20 0.11
N SER A 42 -2.04 14.37 0.62
CA SER A 42 -2.82 15.61 0.53
C SER A 42 -1.99 16.81 0.99
N GLY A 43 -1.99 17.91 0.22
CA GLY A 43 -1.29 19.14 0.58
C GLY A 43 0.23 19.14 0.32
N VAL A 44 0.81 18.03 -0.15
CA VAL A 44 2.23 17.92 -0.52
C VAL A 44 2.39 18.15 -2.02
N PHE A 45 3.26 19.09 -2.45
CA PHE A 45 3.43 19.46 -3.86
C PHE A 45 4.81 19.99 -4.23
N ASN A 46 5.74 20.16 -3.27
CA ASN A 46 7.10 20.59 -3.54
C ASN A 46 8.13 19.75 -2.79
N PHE A 47 9.37 19.71 -3.30
CA PHE A 47 10.42 18.87 -2.75
C PHE A 47 10.96 19.33 -1.38
N THR A 48 10.77 20.58 -0.98
CA THR A 48 11.11 21.02 0.38
C THR A 48 10.32 20.23 1.41
N GLN A 49 9.04 19.97 1.12
CA GLN A 49 8.16 19.19 2.00
C GLN A 49 8.63 17.75 2.22
N THR A 50 9.33 17.15 1.24
CA THR A 50 9.72 15.73 1.31
C THR A 50 11.21 15.49 1.52
N ARG A 51 12.09 16.41 1.07
CA ARG A 51 13.55 16.23 1.11
C ARG A 51 14.22 16.85 2.33
N GLU A 52 13.68 17.96 2.86
CA GLU A 52 14.35 18.76 3.89
C GLU A 52 13.86 18.38 5.29
N LYS A 53 14.33 17.24 5.77
CA LYS A 53 13.92 16.69 7.07
C LYS A 53 14.07 17.73 8.18
N GLY A 54 12.96 17.99 8.88
CA GLY A 54 12.90 18.91 10.01
C GLY A 54 12.69 20.37 9.64
N SER A 55 12.57 20.71 8.35
CA SER A 55 12.10 22.05 7.95
C SER A 55 10.64 22.24 8.39
N PRO A 56 10.17 23.48 8.55
CA PRO A 56 8.76 23.74 8.86
C PRO A 56 7.79 23.08 7.86
N GLU A 57 8.12 23.13 6.57
CA GLU A 57 7.33 22.55 5.50
C GLU A 57 7.30 21.00 5.58
N ASN A 58 8.45 20.39 5.92
CA ASN A 58 8.51 18.93 6.11
C ASN A 58 7.74 18.49 7.34
N LEU A 59 7.87 19.18 8.47
CA LEU A 59 7.10 18.86 9.67
C LEU A 59 5.59 18.96 9.42
N GLN A 60 5.16 19.99 8.71
CA GLN A 60 3.76 20.15 8.31
C GLN A 60 3.30 19.03 7.37
N ALA A 61 4.13 18.64 6.39
CA ALA A 61 3.82 17.52 5.49
C ALA A 61 3.69 16.19 6.26
N CYS A 62 4.52 15.96 7.27
CA CYS A 62 4.38 14.80 8.16
C CYS A 62 3.06 14.81 8.96
N GLU A 63 2.58 15.98 9.40
CA GLU A 63 1.25 16.10 10.03
C GLU A 63 0.12 15.81 9.02
N TYR A 64 0.22 16.29 7.78
CA TYR A 64 -0.73 15.96 6.71
C TYR A 64 -0.77 14.46 6.46
N PHE A 65 0.40 13.83 6.37
CA PHE A 65 0.56 12.39 6.22
C PHE A 65 -0.16 11.62 7.34
N MET A 66 0.03 12.00 8.60
CA MET A 66 -0.63 11.32 9.72
C MET A 66 -2.15 11.41 9.63
N GLY A 67 -2.70 12.55 9.18
CA GLY A 67 -4.15 12.71 9.01
C GLY A 67 -4.73 11.90 7.84
N ASP A 68 -4.00 11.79 6.73
CA ASP A 68 -4.41 10.93 5.61
C ASP A 68 -4.32 9.44 6.00
N LEU A 69 -3.26 9.08 6.74
CA LEU A 69 -3.06 7.72 7.24
C LEU A 69 -4.15 7.31 8.25
N GLU A 70 -4.56 8.22 9.14
CA GLU A 70 -5.69 8.02 10.05
C GLU A 70 -6.95 7.63 9.28
N ALA A 71 -7.31 8.40 8.26
CA ALA A 71 -8.50 8.13 7.44
C ALA A 71 -8.44 6.75 6.78
N VAL A 72 -7.26 6.35 6.27
CA VAL A 72 -7.06 5.03 5.67
C VAL A 72 -7.16 3.91 6.71
N ILE A 73 -6.51 4.04 7.87
CA ILE A 73 -6.57 3.02 8.94
C ILE A 73 -8.01 2.81 9.39
N GLN A 74 -8.76 3.88 9.62
CA GLN A 74 -10.18 3.79 9.99
C GLN A 74 -11.00 3.11 8.90
N GLY A 75 -10.81 3.48 7.63
CA GLY A 75 -11.49 2.85 6.49
C GLY A 75 -11.19 1.35 6.37
N LEU A 76 -9.92 0.94 6.51
CA LEU A 76 -9.52 -0.47 6.51
C LEU A 76 -10.18 -1.24 7.65
N ARG A 77 -10.17 -0.68 8.87
CA ARG A 77 -10.80 -1.28 10.06
C ARG A 77 -12.31 -1.46 9.88
N ASP A 78 -13.00 -0.43 9.41
CA ASP A 78 -14.45 -0.45 9.14
C ASP A 78 -14.80 -1.34 7.93
N GLY A 79 -13.84 -1.59 7.05
CA GLY A 79 -13.93 -2.57 5.96
C GLY A 79 -13.78 -4.02 6.42
N GLY A 80 -13.35 -4.25 7.67
CA GLY A 80 -13.19 -5.59 8.26
C GLY A 80 -11.75 -6.03 8.50
N ALA A 81 -10.74 -5.19 8.26
CA ALA A 81 -9.35 -5.51 8.61
C ALA A 81 -9.22 -5.76 10.12
N THR A 82 -8.68 -6.92 10.50
CA THR A 82 -8.47 -7.30 11.90
C THR A 82 -7.12 -6.86 12.43
N GLU A 83 -6.13 -6.70 11.55
CA GLU A 83 -4.79 -6.20 11.85
C GLU A 83 -4.33 -5.27 10.72
N VAL A 84 -3.74 -4.13 11.08
CA VAL A 84 -3.14 -3.19 10.13
C VAL A 84 -1.70 -2.93 10.57
N VAL A 85 -0.76 -3.16 9.65
CA VAL A 85 0.68 -2.91 9.88
C VAL A 85 1.13 -1.85 8.89
N VAL A 86 1.60 -0.71 9.39
CA VAL A 86 2.06 0.43 8.61
C VAL A 86 3.57 0.43 8.52
N LEU A 87 4.12 0.46 7.32
CA LEU A 87 5.53 0.73 7.06
C LEU A 87 5.71 2.20 6.69
N ASP A 88 6.52 2.91 7.43
CA ASP A 88 7.03 4.23 7.09
C ASP A 88 8.03 4.13 5.93
N GLY A 89 7.50 4.13 4.70
CA GLY A 89 8.24 3.86 3.45
C GLY A 89 9.16 4.99 3.01
N HIS A 90 8.78 6.23 3.24
CA HIS A 90 9.50 7.41 2.76
C HIS A 90 10.97 7.47 3.21
N GLY A 91 11.82 8.01 2.34
CA GLY A 91 13.28 8.06 2.56
C GLY A 91 13.69 8.73 3.88
N ASN A 92 13.10 9.86 4.19
CA ASN A 92 13.37 10.65 5.38
C ASN A 92 12.54 10.26 6.60
N GLN A 93 11.59 9.32 6.44
CA GLN A 93 10.60 8.94 7.46
C GLN A 93 9.61 10.07 7.77
N ALA A 94 8.32 9.71 7.80
CA ALA A 94 7.22 10.66 7.94
C ALA A 94 6.33 10.40 9.17
N VAL A 95 6.45 9.23 9.81
CA VAL A 95 5.64 8.89 11.00
C VAL A 95 5.98 9.82 12.17
N VAL A 96 4.95 10.45 12.71
CA VAL A 96 4.99 11.30 13.90
C VAL A 96 4.41 10.51 15.06
N PRO A 97 5.22 10.01 16.03
CA PRO A 97 4.77 9.02 17.01
C PRO A 97 3.59 9.45 17.89
N HIS A 98 3.51 10.72 18.28
CA HIS A 98 2.41 11.22 19.11
C HIS A 98 1.09 11.42 18.35
N LEU A 99 1.11 11.30 17.01
CA LEU A 99 -0.07 11.35 16.13
C LEU A 99 -0.48 9.97 15.62
N MET A 100 0.13 8.89 16.10
CA MET A 100 -0.24 7.53 15.69
C MET A 100 -1.69 7.21 16.06
N THR A 101 -2.45 6.74 15.06
CA THR A 101 -3.85 6.36 15.22
C THR A 101 -3.94 4.95 15.83
N PRO A 102 -4.81 4.72 16.83
CA PRO A 102 -5.13 3.39 17.32
C PRO A 102 -5.67 2.46 16.23
N GLY A 103 -5.43 1.15 16.38
CA GLY A 103 -5.92 0.13 15.44
C GLY A 103 -4.92 -0.29 14.38
N ALA A 104 -3.70 0.26 14.42
CA ALA A 104 -2.55 -0.16 13.62
C ALA A 104 -1.28 -0.26 14.46
N THR A 105 -0.28 -1.00 13.95
CA THR A 105 1.09 -0.98 14.42
C THR A 105 1.99 -0.33 13.36
N TYR A 106 3.11 0.27 13.78
CA TYR A 106 3.94 1.10 12.91
C TYR A 106 5.38 0.63 12.91
N ILE A 107 5.93 0.47 11.72
CA ILE A 107 7.34 0.14 11.48
C ILE A 107 8.02 1.42 10.99
N THR A 108 8.90 1.99 11.78
CA THR A 108 9.70 3.17 11.42
C THR A 108 11.15 2.96 11.85
N GLY A 109 12.05 3.78 11.36
CA GLY A 109 13.47 3.70 11.68
C GLY A 109 14.33 3.12 10.56
N ARG A 110 15.66 3.19 10.76
CA ARG A 110 16.67 2.65 9.84
C ARG A 110 17.84 2.06 10.65
N PRO A 111 18.57 1.04 10.12
CA PRO A 111 18.35 0.40 8.81
C PRO A 111 17.08 -0.44 8.80
N ARG A 112 16.47 -0.58 7.63
CA ARG A 112 15.34 -1.51 7.44
C ARG A 112 15.87 -2.90 7.19
N SER A 113 15.24 -3.89 7.78
CA SER A 113 15.49 -5.31 7.52
C SER A 113 14.37 -5.87 6.65
N GLY A 114 14.68 -6.96 5.96
CA GLY A 114 13.72 -7.63 5.08
C GLY A 114 14.01 -7.41 3.60
N ALA A 115 13.39 -8.23 2.78
CA ALA A 115 13.58 -8.19 1.36
C ALA A 115 12.92 -6.97 0.74
N GLY A 116 13.61 -6.29 -0.16
CA GLY A 116 13.09 -5.18 -0.91
C GLY A 116 12.59 -4.00 -0.08
N ASN A 117 13.11 -3.81 1.13
CA ASN A 117 12.70 -2.75 2.06
C ASN A 117 11.25 -2.84 2.63
N LEU A 118 10.48 -3.89 2.30
CA LEU A 118 9.14 -4.14 2.89
C LEU A 118 9.27 -4.96 4.17
N THR A 119 9.78 -4.33 5.22
CA THR A 119 10.04 -4.95 6.54
C THR A 119 8.79 -5.61 7.10
N LEU A 120 8.91 -6.86 7.55
CA LEU A 120 7.85 -7.71 8.13
C LEU A 120 6.71 -8.09 7.15
N LEU A 121 6.80 -7.78 5.86
CA LEU A 121 5.84 -8.32 4.90
C LEU A 121 6.10 -9.82 4.72
N ASP A 122 5.05 -10.62 4.83
CA ASP A 122 5.07 -12.07 4.62
C ASP A 122 3.70 -12.58 4.09
N SER A 123 3.59 -13.88 3.87
CA SER A 123 2.37 -14.51 3.34
C SER A 123 1.19 -14.54 4.29
N SER A 124 1.31 -14.05 5.52
CA SER A 124 0.18 -13.92 6.45
C SER A 124 -0.70 -12.69 6.15
N PHE A 125 -0.21 -11.76 5.33
CA PHE A 125 -1.00 -10.62 4.91
C PHE A 125 -1.98 -10.97 3.80
N ALA A 126 -3.22 -10.53 3.96
CA ALA A 126 -4.28 -10.73 2.97
C ALA A 126 -4.17 -9.77 1.78
N ALA A 127 -3.60 -8.59 1.99
CA ALA A 127 -3.40 -7.57 0.95
C ALA A 127 -2.38 -6.51 1.36
N MET A 128 -1.89 -5.77 0.35
CA MET A 128 -1.09 -4.56 0.51
C MET A 128 -1.85 -3.33 0.00
N VAL A 129 -1.67 -2.21 0.69
CA VAL A 129 -2.13 -0.87 0.31
C VAL A 129 -0.92 0.04 0.21
N MET A 130 -0.85 0.87 -0.82
CA MET A 130 0.22 1.87 -1.02
C MET A 130 -0.36 3.27 -0.91
N ILE A 131 0.11 4.06 0.06
CA ILE A 131 -0.43 5.37 0.41
C ILE A 131 0.60 6.47 0.21
N GLY A 132 0.18 7.57 -0.45
CA GLY A 132 1.03 8.73 -0.63
C GLY A 132 2.13 8.52 -1.66
N PHE A 133 1.96 7.58 -2.57
CA PHE A 133 2.90 7.31 -3.65
C PHE A 133 2.83 8.36 -4.76
N HIS A 134 3.80 8.33 -5.64
CA HIS A 134 3.95 9.22 -6.80
C HIS A 134 4.15 8.41 -8.08
N ALA A 135 3.93 9.05 -9.24
CA ALA A 135 4.20 8.44 -10.53
C ALA A 135 5.72 8.28 -10.78
N MET A 136 6.08 7.36 -11.68
CA MET A 136 7.48 7.15 -12.08
C MET A 136 8.11 8.40 -12.65
N ASN A 137 9.44 8.48 -12.60
CA ASN A 137 10.22 9.58 -13.16
C ASN A 137 9.86 9.83 -14.63
N GLY A 138 9.77 11.12 -15.00
CA GLY A 138 9.47 11.56 -16.36
C GLY A 138 7.98 11.60 -16.70
N THR A 139 7.08 11.38 -15.73
CA THR A 139 5.63 11.60 -15.91
C THR A 139 5.35 13.11 -15.95
N PRO A 140 4.86 13.67 -17.06
CA PRO A 140 4.84 15.13 -17.26
C PRO A 140 4.01 15.91 -16.23
N ASP A 141 2.88 15.34 -15.84
CA ASP A 141 1.95 15.90 -14.86
C ASP A 141 2.01 15.19 -13.49
N GLY A 142 3.04 14.35 -13.27
CA GLY A 142 3.27 13.68 -11.99
C GLY A 142 3.88 14.62 -10.96
N VAL A 143 3.16 14.86 -9.85
CA VAL A 143 3.67 15.68 -8.75
C VAL A 143 4.79 14.94 -8.04
N LEU A 144 5.95 15.60 -7.93
CA LEU A 144 7.18 15.06 -7.32
C LEU A 144 7.64 13.73 -7.92
N CYS A 145 7.24 13.43 -9.16
CA CYS A 145 7.53 12.18 -9.85
C CYS A 145 9.03 11.89 -9.89
N HIS A 146 9.39 10.66 -9.54
CA HIS A 146 10.76 10.13 -9.59
C HIS A 146 10.73 8.61 -9.49
N THR A 147 11.89 7.94 -9.46
CA THR A 147 11.98 6.51 -9.15
C THR A 147 13.19 6.27 -8.27
N GLN A 148 12.97 5.85 -7.01
CA GLN A 148 13.95 5.59 -5.95
C GLN A 148 14.72 6.82 -5.46
N SER A 149 15.19 7.66 -6.35
CA SER A 149 15.91 8.88 -5.97
C SER A 149 15.38 10.07 -6.77
N SER A 150 14.82 11.02 -6.07
CA SER A 150 14.36 12.27 -6.62
C SER A 150 15.50 13.23 -7.04
N LYS A 151 16.79 12.86 -6.78
CA LYS A 151 17.96 13.69 -7.05
C LYS A 151 18.77 13.27 -8.27
N THR A 152 18.61 12.03 -8.75
CA THR A 152 19.46 11.42 -9.77
C THR A 152 18.71 11.02 -11.03
N GLU A 153 17.47 11.48 -11.19
CA GLU A 153 16.62 11.24 -12.37
C GLU A 153 16.60 9.77 -12.79
N ASN A 154 16.51 8.86 -11.83
CA ASN A 154 16.54 7.43 -12.09
C ASN A 154 15.33 6.99 -12.90
N ARG A 155 15.57 6.11 -13.88
CA ARG A 155 14.53 5.40 -14.64
C ARG A 155 14.87 3.92 -14.65
N TYR A 156 13.85 3.08 -14.54
CA TYR A 156 13.99 1.62 -14.49
C TYR A 156 13.12 0.94 -15.53
N TRP A 157 13.63 -0.13 -16.11
CA TRP A 157 12.90 -1.01 -17.04
C TRP A 157 13.07 -2.45 -16.58
N TYR A 158 11.97 -3.20 -16.67
CA TYR A 158 11.95 -4.64 -16.44
C TYR A 158 11.34 -5.32 -17.68
N ASN A 159 12.16 -6.15 -18.38
CA ASN A 159 11.83 -6.71 -19.70
C ASN A 159 11.35 -5.62 -20.68
N ASP A 160 12.12 -4.54 -20.78
CA ASP A 160 11.88 -3.37 -21.64
C ASP A 160 10.63 -2.54 -21.30
N VAL A 161 9.91 -2.85 -20.23
CA VAL A 161 8.78 -2.06 -19.73
C VAL A 161 9.27 -1.08 -18.66
N GLU A 162 9.17 0.23 -18.95
CA GLU A 162 9.50 1.26 -17.97
C GLU A 162 8.53 1.20 -16.79
N SER A 163 9.08 1.21 -15.57
CA SER A 163 8.34 0.92 -14.35
C SER A 163 8.86 1.74 -13.17
N GLY A 164 7.95 2.21 -12.34
CA GLY A 164 8.24 2.96 -11.13
C GLY A 164 8.19 2.11 -9.86
N GLU A 165 8.11 2.81 -8.74
CA GLU A 165 8.10 2.20 -7.40
C GLU A 165 6.85 1.40 -7.12
N LEU A 166 5.72 1.74 -7.77
CA LEU A 166 4.49 0.96 -7.67
C LEU A 166 4.73 -0.50 -8.10
N VAL A 167 5.36 -0.69 -9.27
CA VAL A 167 5.69 -2.02 -9.80
C VAL A 167 6.73 -2.73 -8.92
N GLN A 168 7.78 -2.01 -8.50
CA GLN A 168 8.84 -2.58 -7.68
C GLN A 168 8.30 -3.16 -6.37
N ASN A 169 7.45 -2.40 -5.66
CA ASN A 169 6.83 -2.86 -4.42
C ASN A 169 5.82 -3.99 -4.65
N ALA A 170 5.03 -3.91 -5.74
CA ALA A 170 4.06 -4.94 -6.08
C ALA A 170 4.71 -6.29 -6.41
N VAL A 171 5.88 -6.29 -7.09
CA VAL A 171 6.66 -7.51 -7.37
C VAL A 171 7.18 -8.17 -6.08
N ILE A 172 7.59 -7.36 -5.10
CA ILE A 172 8.02 -7.89 -3.80
C ILE A 172 6.82 -8.50 -3.05
N ALA A 173 5.66 -7.84 -3.10
CA ALA A 173 4.43 -8.36 -2.48
C ALA A 173 3.95 -9.65 -3.15
N ASP A 174 4.04 -9.75 -4.49
CA ASP A 174 3.72 -10.96 -5.26
C ASP A 174 4.53 -12.19 -4.82
N TYR A 175 5.81 -12.01 -4.47
CA TYR A 175 6.63 -13.09 -3.94
C TYR A 175 6.02 -13.78 -2.70
N TYR A 176 5.29 -13.03 -1.89
CA TYR A 176 4.55 -13.54 -0.74
C TYR A 176 3.10 -13.90 -1.05
N GLY A 177 2.65 -13.77 -2.31
CA GLY A 177 1.28 -14.00 -2.72
C GLY A 177 0.31 -12.89 -2.26
N VAL A 178 0.81 -11.71 -1.90
CA VAL A 178 0.03 -10.59 -1.35
C VAL A 178 -0.40 -9.65 -2.47
N PRO A 179 -1.70 -9.54 -2.80
CA PRO A 179 -2.18 -8.63 -3.83
C PRO A 179 -2.11 -7.17 -3.37
N LEU A 180 -1.78 -6.27 -4.31
CA LEU A 180 -1.96 -4.83 -4.13
C LEU A 180 -3.42 -4.48 -4.43
N VAL A 181 -4.12 -3.85 -3.48
CA VAL A 181 -5.57 -3.59 -3.59
C VAL A 181 -5.93 -2.11 -3.63
N MET A 182 -5.02 -1.23 -3.21
CA MET A 182 -5.24 0.21 -3.22
C MET A 182 -3.93 0.98 -3.43
N VAL A 183 -4.00 2.05 -4.22
CA VAL A 183 -2.93 3.04 -4.39
C VAL A 183 -3.50 4.43 -4.21
N THR A 184 -2.80 5.30 -3.48
CA THR A 184 -3.14 6.72 -3.37
C THR A 184 -1.96 7.61 -3.75
N GLY A 185 -2.24 8.73 -4.38
CA GLY A 185 -1.25 9.71 -4.81
C GLY A 185 -1.95 10.81 -5.59
N ASP A 186 -1.26 11.44 -6.54
CA ASP A 186 -1.91 12.32 -7.49
C ASP A 186 -2.67 11.53 -8.58
N ASP A 187 -3.35 12.23 -9.48
CA ASP A 187 -4.08 11.57 -10.57
C ASP A 187 -3.16 10.86 -11.59
N ALA A 188 -1.90 11.30 -11.74
CA ALA A 188 -0.91 10.60 -12.56
C ALA A 188 -0.52 9.25 -11.94
N THR A 189 -0.32 9.19 -10.64
CA THR A 189 -0.07 7.95 -9.87
C THR A 189 -1.25 6.98 -9.99
N CYS A 190 -2.48 7.49 -9.91
CA CYS A 190 -3.68 6.68 -10.08
C CYS A 190 -3.76 6.06 -11.49
N ARG A 191 -3.41 6.82 -12.54
CA ARG A 191 -3.34 6.30 -13.92
C ARG A 191 -2.26 5.24 -14.09
N GLU A 192 -1.09 5.45 -13.46
CA GLU A 192 -0.01 4.45 -13.45
C GLU A 192 -0.46 3.15 -12.77
N ALA A 193 -1.14 3.24 -11.62
CA ALA A 193 -1.68 2.08 -10.93
C ALA A 193 -2.66 1.29 -11.81
N HIS A 194 -3.59 1.93 -12.49
CA HIS A 194 -4.50 1.25 -13.42
C HIS A 194 -3.78 0.62 -14.61
N ARG A 195 -2.75 1.29 -15.15
CA ARG A 195 -1.94 0.76 -16.25
C ARG A 195 -1.29 -0.59 -15.90
N PHE A 196 -0.77 -0.74 -14.69
CA PHE A 196 -0.02 -1.94 -14.29
C PHE A 196 -0.89 -3.00 -13.61
N PHE A 197 -1.89 -2.59 -12.84
CA PHE A 197 -2.66 -3.50 -11.99
C PHE A 197 -4.12 -3.70 -12.43
N GLY A 198 -4.54 -2.97 -13.48
CA GLY A 198 -5.89 -3.07 -14.05
C GLY A 198 -6.95 -2.30 -13.23
N ASP A 199 -8.22 -2.46 -13.61
CA ASP A 199 -9.32 -1.62 -13.11
C ASP A 199 -9.91 -2.08 -11.77
N ARG A 200 -9.48 -3.23 -11.25
CA ARG A 200 -9.98 -3.74 -9.96
C ARG A 200 -9.32 -3.08 -8.76
N ILE A 201 -8.10 -2.56 -8.95
CA ILE A 201 -7.43 -1.82 -7.89
C ILE A 201 -8.20 -0.56 -7.52
N VAL A 202 -8.30 -0.28 -6.23
CA VAL A 202 -8.87 0.97 -5.75
C VAL A 202 -7.81 2.07 -5.86
N THR A 203 -8.15 3.19 -6.50
CA THR A 203 -7.29 4.38 -6.51
C THR A 203 -7.99 5.55 -5.86
N VAL A 204 -7.21 6.41 -5.16
CA VAL A 204 -7.71 7.68 -4.62
C VAL A 204 -6.72 8.78 -4.97
N SER A 205 -7.18 9.75 -5.75
CA SER A 205 -6.40 10.94 -6.06
C SER A 205 -6.53 11.96 -4.93
N THR A 206 -5.40 12.37 -4.36
CA THR A 206 -5.31 13.39 -3.30
C THR A 206 -5.13 14.81 -3.84
N LYS A 207 -4.76 14.93 -5.12
CA LYS A 207 -4.53 16.16 -5.84
C LYS A 207 -4.46 15.90 -7.35
N ARG A 208 -4.67 16.92 -8.15
CA ARG A 208 -4.39 16.86 -9.58
C ARG A 208 -3.02 17.46 -9.88
N GLY A 209 -2.17 16.69 -10.56
CA GLY A 209 -0.89 17.17 -10.99
C GLY A 209 -0.99 18.13 -12.19
N LEU A 210 -0.15 19.16 -12.18
CA LEU A 210 -0.02 20.15 -13.27
C LEU A 210 1.40 20.15 -13.82
N ALA A 211 2.36 19.91 -12.97
CA ALA A 211 3.79 19.73 -13.26
C ALA A 211 4.47 19.10 -12.05
N ARG A 212 5.79 18.84 -12.16
CA ARG A 212 6.55 18.15 -11.11
C ARG A 212 6.47 18.80 -9.72
N GLU A 213 6.36 20.13 -9.63
CA GLU A 213 6.17 20.86 -8.36
C GLU A 213 5.00 21.84 -8.46
N ALA A 214 3.93 21.43 -9.16
CA ALA A 214 2.70 22.20 -9.25
C ALA A 214 1.48 21.29 -9.22
N ALA A 215 0.51 21.62 -8.39
CA ALA A 215 -0.69 20.83 -8.21
C ALA A 215 -1.94 21.70 -7.99
N GLN A 216 -3.08 21.22 -8.42
CA GLN A 216 -4.37 21.64 -7.92
C GLN A 216 -4.71 20.79 -6.69
N LEU A 217 -4.69 21.42 -5.52
CA LEU A 217 -4.98 20.77 -4.25
C LEU A 217 -6.47 20.71 -3.99
N TYR A 218 -6.90 19.68 -3.29
CA TYR A 218 -8.26 19.53 -2.77
C TYR A 218 -8.28 19.76 -1.25
N PRO A 219 -9.42 20.22 -0.69
CA PRO A 219 -9.57 20.37 0.76
C PRO A 219 -9.33 19.06 1.50
N PHE A 220 -8.63 19.09 2.64
CA PHE A 220 -8.35 17.88 3.44
C PHE A 220 -9.60 17.09 3.83
N ALA A 221 -10.70 17.79 4.12
CA ALA A 221 -11.96 17.11 4.46
C ALA A 221 -12.47 16.23 3.32
N GLU A 222 -12.28 16.65 2.07
CA GLU A 222 -12.70 15.91 0.88
C GLU A 222 -11.75 14.75 0.60
N THR A 223 -10.44 14.99 0.63
CA THR A 223 -9.44 13.93 0.37
C THR A 223 -9.48 12.86 1.44
N ARG A 224 -9.55 13.21 2.73
CA ARG A 224 -9.61 12.24 3.82
C ARG A 224 -10.90 11.43 3.80
N LYS A 225 -12.04 12.03 3.43
CA LYS A 225 -13.27 11.28 3.19
C LYS A 225 -13.08 10.26 2.06
N ALA A 226 -12.48 10.67 0.93
CA ALA A 226 -12.24 9.79 -0.21
C ALA A 226 -11.24 8.66 0.17
N LEU A 227 -10.21 8.96 0.94
CA LEU A 227 -9.24 8.00 1.46
C LEU A 227 -9.91 6.96 2.37
N TYR A 228 -10.75 7.39 3.30
CA TYR A 228 -11.52 6.50 4.17
C TYR A 228 -12.43 5.55 3.35
N GLU A 229 -13.24 6.10 2.44
CA GLU A 229 -14.16 5.30 1.62
C GLU A 229 -13.40 4.37 0.66
N GLY A 230 -12.29 4.85 0.09
CA GLY A 230 -11.40 4.04 -0.74
C GLY A 230 -10.80 2.87 0.03
N ALA A 231 -10.29 3.11 1.22
CA ALA A 231 -9.70 2.09 2.08
C ALA A 231 -10.73 1.04 2.53
N LYS A 232 -11.94 1.48 2.88
CA LYS A 232 -13.04 0.57 3.20
C LYS A 232 -13.41 -0.31 1.99
N ARG A 233 -13.50 0.27 0.79
CA ARG A 233 -13.74 -0.46 -0.45
C ARG A 233 -12.60 -1.42 -0.80
N ALA A 234 -11.34 -1.05 -0.55
CA ALA A 234 -10.17 -1.87 -0.84
C ALA A 234 -10.24 -3.24 -0.17
N VAL A 235 -10.78 -3.31 1.05
CA VAL A 235 -10.99 -4.58 1.76
C VAL A 235 -11.99 -5.48 1.03
N SER A 236 -13.05 -4.91 0.45
CA SER A 236 -14.09 -5.70 -0.24
C SER A 236 -13.64 -6.29 -1.58
N VAL A 237 -12.59 -5.72 -2.20
CA VAL A 237 -12.09 -6.18 -3.52
C VAL A 237 -10.85 -7.07 -3.43
N ILE A 238 -10.41 -7.47 -2.23
CA ILE A 238 -9.20 -8.30 -2.04
C ILE A 238 -9.24 -9.56 -2.92
N SER A 239 -10.37 -10.26 -2.94
CA SER A 239 -10.53 -11.48 -3.74
C SER A 239 -10.57 -11.25 -5.26
N GLU A 240 -10.76 -10.00 -5.70
CA GLU A 240 -10.80 -9.62 -7.10
C GLU A 240 -9.43 -9.18 -7.63
N CYS A 241 -8.54 -8.73 -6.74
CA CYS A 241 -7.19 -8.32 -7.07
C CYS A 241 -6.25 -9.53 -7.07
N LYS A 242 -5.37 -9.58 -8.05
CA LYS A 242 -4.34 -10.62 -8.15
C LYS A 242 -2.98 -10.02 -7.85
N PRO A 243 -2.05 -10.77 -7.25
CA PRO A 243 -0.65 -10.36 -7.17
C PRO A 243 -0.09 -9.98 -8.55
N TYR A 244 0.78 -8.99 -8.60
CA TYR A 244 1.40 -8.50 -9.83
C TYR A 244 2.66 -9.29 -10.14
N THR A 245 2.59 -10.22 -11.07
CA THR A 245 3.66 -11.18 -11.34
C THR A 245 4.52 -10.77 -12.54
N LEU A 246 5.84 -10.67 -12.32
CA LEU A 246 6.84 -10.69 -13.39
C LEU A 246 7.40 -12.11 -13.56
N LYS A 247 7.60 -12.53 -14.83
CA LYS A 247 8.25 -13.81 -15.13
C LYS A 247 9.76 -13.66 -14.99
N PHE A 248 10.35 -14.32 -14.02
CA PHE A 248 11.80 -14.37 -13.82
C PHE A 248 12.45 -15.49 -14.64
N PRO A 249 13.73 -15.32 -15.11
CA PRO A 249 14.58 -14.14 -14.90
C PRO A 249 14.11 -12.91 -15.69
N VAL A 250 14.39 -11.71 -15.12
CA VAL A 250 14.01 -10.42 -15.68
C VAL A 250 15.26 -9.69 -16.16
N LYS A 251 15.24 -9.18 -17.41
CA LYS A 251 16.23 -8.20 -17.85
C LYS A 251 15.88 -6.85 -17.24
N ALA A 252 16.70 -6.39 -16.29
CA ALA A 252 16.56 -5.11 -15.64
C ALA A 252 17.55 -4.10 -16.19
N LYS A 253 17.07 -2.89 -16.46
CA LYS A 253 17.88 -1.73 -16.88
C LYS A 253 17.59 -0.55 -15.98
N LYS A 254 18.63 0.17 -15.57
CA LYS A 254 18.55 1.45 -14.87
C LYS A 254 19.33 2.50 -15.62
N GLU A 255 18.75 3.67 -15.80
CA GLU A 255 19.42 4.89 -16.22
C GLU A 255 19.42 5.90 -15.07
N GLN A 256 20.50 6.64 -14.90
CA GLN A 256 20.60 7.69 -13.89
C GLN A 256 21.55 8.80 -14.35
N LEU A 257 21.28 10.05 -13.93
CA LEU A 257 22.23 11.13 -14.06
C LEU A 257 23.24 11.06 -12.91
N VAL A 258 24.52 11.05 -13.28
CA VAL A 258 25.64 11.06 -12.33
C VAL A 258 26.46 12.32 -12.54
N GLN A 259 26.58 13.11 -11.49
CA GLN A 259 27.46 14.28 -11.45
C GLN A 259 28.67 13.98 -10.56
N GLU A 260 29.84 13.90 -11.14
CA GLU A 260 31.07 13.53 -10.42
C GLU A 260 31.62 14.68 -9.55
N SER A 261 31.34 15.92 -9.94
CA SER A 261 31.69 17.15 -9.19
C SER A 261 30.85 18.32 -9.70
N ASP A 262 30.73 19.38 -8.94
CA ASP A 262 29.98 20.59 -9.30
C ASP A 262 30.52 21.28 -10.58
N SER A 263 31.76 20.99 -10.95
CA SER A 263 32.44 21.56 -12.16
C SER A 263 32.26 20.70 -13.41
N LYS A 264 31.65 19.52 -13.31
CA LYS A 264 31.44 18.62 -14.47
C LYS A 264 29.95 18.53 -14.81
N GLU A 265 29.67 18.49 -16.12
CA GLU A 265 28.33 18.25 -16.62
C GLU A 265 27.82 16.85 -16.18
N PRO A 266 26.54 16.72 -15.78
CA PRO A 266 25.94 15.43 -15.49
C PRO A 266 26.00 14.52 -16.71
N ARG A 267 26.33 13.25 -16.50
CA ARG A 267 26.31 12.23 -17.55
C ARG A 267 25.27 11.16 -17.27
N LEU A 268 24.63 10.69 -18.31
CA LEU A 268 23.73 9.54 -18.23
C LEU A 268 24.57 8.26 -18.09
N VAL A 269 24.27 7.49 -17.06
CA VAL A 269 24.87 6.17 -16.82
C VAL A 269 23.79 5.12 -16.91
N THR A 270 24.02 4.11 -17.74
CA THR A 270 23.13 2.95 -17.88
C THR A 270 23.77 1.73 -17.21
N LYS A 271 22.98 1.01 -16.43
CA LYS A 271 23.31 -0.30 -15.88
C LYS A 271 22.28 -1.33 -16.34
N GLU A 272 22.74 -2.52 -16.68
CA GLU A 272 21.88 -3.66 -17.01
C GLU A 272 22.27 -4.87 -16.17
N LYS A 273 21.29 -5.66 -15.79
CA LYS A 273 21.46 -6.89 -14.99
C LYS A 273 20.34 -7.86 -15.28
N ILE A 274 20.65 -9.15 -15.24
CA ILE A 274 19.62 -10.19 -15.15
C ILE A 274 19.30 -10.42 -13.68
N ILE A 275 18.05 -10.21 -13.31
CA ILE A 275 17.53 -10.45 -11.97
C ILE A 275 16.80 -11.79 -11.99
N SER A 276 17.20 -12.69 -11.10
CA SER A 276 16.66 -14.05 -11.05
C SER A 276 15.61 -14.26 -9.97
N HIS A 277 15.46 -13.30 -9.05
CA HIS A 277 14.55 -13.44 -7.90
C HIS A 277 13.79 -12.15 -7.61
N PRO A 278 12.46 -12.19 -7.32
CA PRO A 278 11.62 -11.00 -7.06
C PRO A 278 12.19 -10.05 -6.00
N LEU A 279 12.76 -10.60 -4.92
CA LEU A 279 13.31 -9.80 -3.82
C LEU A 279 14.59 -9.03 -4.19
N GLN A 280 15.14 -9.27 -5.38
CA GLN A 280 16.30 -8.55 -5.93
C GLN A 280 15.89 -7.44 -6.91
N ILE A 281 14.61 -7.13 -7.03
CA ILE A 281 14.08 -6.17 -8.04
C ILE A 281 14.71 -4.78 -7.94
N LEU A 282 15.24 -4.42 -6.77
CA LEU A 282 15.91 -3.14 -6.51
C LEU A 282 17.45 -3.19 -6.67
N ASP A 283 18.05 -4.36 -6.99
CA ASP A 283 19.49 -4.58 -7.04
C ASP A 283 20.14 -4.08 -8.36
N LEU A 284 20.01 -2.78 -8.70
CA LEU A 284 20.57 -2.14 -9.90
C LEU A 284 21.41 -0.91 -9.60
#